data_27d96be5b2cfc38fc6a5e97329df4201
#
_entry.id   27d96be5b2cfc38fc6a5e97329df4201
#
_cell.length_a   1.000
_cell.length_b   1.000
_cell.length_c   1.000
_cell.angle_alpha   90.00
_cell.angle_beta   90.00
_cell.angle_gamma   90.00
#
_symmetry.space_group_name_H-M   'P 1'
#
loop_
_entity.id
_entity.type
_entity.pdbx_description
1 polymer ?
#
loop_
_entity_poly.entity_id
_entity_poly.type
_entity_poly.pdbx_seq_one_letter_code
_entity_poly.pdbx_strand_id
1 'polypeptide(L)'
;LARNGSLFWKPMFAQCWAPQAAATDGEYIWAVAAPSYGAFTVACNATPWNCRFPSVTDLVLSPDGKHAAALGSQNNSRFQIAVDGKVWDDAFDMAWPVVFSPAGDRAAAKVRRDGKFALYVDGNAVIENLDGVWNPTFSPDGTVLLFCSLKDGVFSRHTVRL
;
A
#
# COMPACT_ATOMS: atom_id res chain seq x y z
N LEU A 1 -17.97 7.98 10.91
CA LEU A 1 -18.28 7.91 9.49
C LEU A 1 -19.78 7.70 9.28
N ALA A 2 -20.38 8.40 8.33
CA ALA A 2 -21.80 8.24 8.00
C ALA A 2 -21.96 7.81 6.53
N ARG A 3 -22.99 6.98 6.26
CA ARG A 3 -23.37 6.55 4.92
C ARG A 3 -24.87 6.83 4.74
N ASN A 4 -25.24 7.53 3.67
CA ASN A 4 -26.64 7.89 3.37
C ASN A 4 -27.38 8.54 4.56
N GLY A 5 -26.68 9.40 5.32
CA GLY A 5 -27.24 10.09 6.49
C GLY A 5 -27.32 9.24 7.76
N SER A 6 -27.00 7.96 7.71
CA SER A 6 -26.95 7.08 8.88
C SER A 6 -25.52 6.89 9.38
N LEU A 7 -25.35 6.83 10.70
CA LEU A 7 -24.03 6.62 11.30
C LEU A 7 -23.58 5.18 11.03
N PHE A 8 -22.54 5.03 10.20
CA PHE A 8 -22.00 3.74 9.80
C PHE A 8 -20.92 3.24 10.79
N TRP A 9 -20.05 4.14 11.21
CA TRP A 9 -19.06 3.86 12.26
C TRP A 9 -19.38 4.70 13.49
N LYS A 10 -19.46 4.06 14.64
CA LYS A 10 -19.57 4.79 15.91
C LYS A 10 -18.33 5.67 16.11
N PRO A 11 -18.44 6.80 16.80
CA PRO A 11 -17.29 7.62 17.18
C PRO A 11 -16.34 6.81 18.07
N MET A 12 -15.21 6.38 17.54
CA MET A 12 -14.21 5.59 18.25
C MET A 12 -12.77 5.97 17.89
N PHE A 13 -12.62 6.90 16.97
CA PHE A 13 -11.33 7.42 16.53
C PHE A 13 -11.27 8.92 16.81
N ALA A 14 -10.08 9.41 17.23
CA ALA A 14 -9.83 10.83 17.40
C ALA A 14 -9.90 11.57 16.05
N GLN A 15 -9.47 10.90 14.97
CA GLN A 15 -9.56 11.40 13.59
C GLN A 15 -9.85 10.23 12.64
N CYS A 16 -10.53 10.53 11.53
CA CYS A 16 -10.78 9.58 10.45
C CYS A 16 -10.95 10.37 9.14
N TRP A 17 -10.23 9.99 8.09
CA TRP A 17 -10.29 10.64 6.79
C TRP A 17 -10.00 9.69 5.64
N ALA A 18 -10.11 10.21 4.39
CA ALA A 18 -9.92 9.46 3.15
C ALA A 18 -10.71 8.15 3.09
N PRO A 19 -12.05 8.17 3.34
CA PRO A 19 -12.83 6.97 3.22
C PRO A 19 -12.84 6.47 1.77
N GLN A 20 -12.63 5.17 1.59
CA GLN A 20 -12.64 4.49 0.30
C GLN A 20 -13.49 3.23 0.39
N ALA A 21 -14.11 2.86 -0.72
CA ALA A 21 -14.80 1.60 -0.88
C ALA A 21 -14.62 1.13 -2.31
N ALA A 22 -14.61 -0.18 -2.54
CA ALA A 22 -14.66 -0.72 -3.88
C ALA A 22 -16.04 -0.42 -4.50
N ALA A 23 -16.06 -0.27 -5.82
CA ALA A 23 -17.27 0.12 -6.56
C ALA A 23 -18.36 -0.97 -6.59
N THR A 24 -18.03 -2.22 -6.23
CA THR A 24 -18.87 -3.38 -6.49
C THR A 24 -20.06 -3.55 -5.56
N ASP A 25 -19.91 -3.32 -4.25
CA ASP A 25 -20.99 -3.54 -3.28
C ASP A 25 -20.94 -2.62 -2.06
N GLY A 26 -19.77 -1.99 -1.81
CA GLY A 26 -19.56 -1.13 -0.64
C GLY A 26 -19.62 -1.88 0.69
N GLU A 27 -19.40 -3.20 0.68
CA GLU A 27 -19.35 -4.02 1.88
C GLU A 27 -18.16 -3.66 2.76
N TYR A 28 -17.01 -3.37 2.13
CA TYR A 28 -15.79 -2.97 2.81
C TYR A 28 -15.56 -1.47 2.67
N ILE A 29 -15.63 -0.78 3.78
CA ILE A 29 -15.30 0.64 3.85
C ILE A 29 -13.99 0.81 4.62
N TRP A 30 -13.01 1.36 3.95
CA TRP A 30 -11.68 1.61 4.47
C TRP A 30 -11.47 3.09 4.74
N ALA A 31 -10.73 3.43 5.75
CA ALA A 31 -10.30 4.81 5.99
C ALA A 31 -9.00 4.85 6.77
N VAL A 32 -8.25 5.92 6.62
CA VAL A 32 -7.17 6.24 7.55
C VAL A 32 -7.80 6.72 8.85
N ALA A 33 -7.38 6.18 9.97
CA ALA A 33 -7.92 6.46 11.27
C ALA A 33 -6.83 6.72 12.30
N ALA A 34 -7.11 7.55 13.28
CA ALA A 34 -6.24 7.78 14.43
C ALA A 34 -7.01 7.43 15.72
N PRO A 35 -6.71 6.28 16.34
CA PRO A 35 -7.27 5.96 17.65
C PRO A 35 -6.90 6.99 18.72
N SER A 36 -5.73 7.58 18.62
CA SER A 36 -5.25 8.70 19.42
C SER A 36 -4.42 9.64 18.57
N TYR A 37 -4.22 10.87 19.02
CA TYR A 37 -3.37 11.84 18.30
C TYR A 37 -1.95 11.31 18.10
N GLY A 38 -1.43 11.40 16.87
CA GLY A 38 -0.09 10.96 16.50
C GLY A 38 0.06 9.44 16.32
N ALA A 39 -1.01 8.67 16.44
CA ALA A 39 -1.01 7.22 16.20
C ALA A 39 -2.00 6.87 15.08
N PHE A 40 -1.52 6.87 13.85
CA PHE A 40 -2.34 6.64 12.66
C PHE A 40 -2.30 5.19 12.21
N THR A 41 -3.40 4.73 11.66
CA THR A 41 -3.59 3.38 11.13
C THR A 41 -4.61 3.38 10.01
N VAL A 42 -4.89 2.22 9.44
CA VAL A 42 -6.04 2.01 8.56
C VAL A 42 -7.10 1.21 9.31
N ALA A 43 -8.36 1.51 9.08
CA ALA A 43 -9.49 0.77 9.61
C ALA A 43 -10.39 0.29 8.48
N CYS A 44 -10.87 -0.95 8.59
CA CYS A 44 -11.91 -1.52 7.75
C CYS A 44 -13.17 -1.73 8.59
N ASN A 45 -14.32 -1.21 8.14
CA ASN A 45 -15.60 -1.35 8.83
C ASN A 45 -15.50 -1.05 10.34
N ALA A 46 -14.80 0.04 10.69
CA ALA A 46 -14.46 0.49 12.03
C ALA A 46 -13.46 -0.40 12.83
N THR A 47 -12.95 -1.48 12.25
CA THR A 47 -11.91 -2.32 12.86
C THR A 47 -10.53 -1.82 12.43
N PRO A 48 -9.72 -1.24 13.32
CA PRO A 48 -8.40 -0.74 12.99
C PRO A 48 -7.38 -1.87 12.88
N TRP A 49 -6.39 -1.71 12.01
CA TRP A 49 -5.18 -2.54 12.04
C TRP A 49 -4.45 -2.41 13.37
N ASN A 50 -3.65 -3.41 13.72
CA ASN A 50 -2.82 -3.37 14.92
C ASN A 50 -1.56 -2.50 14.77
N CYS A 51 -1.05 -2.34 13.54
CA CYS A 51 0.09 -1.46 13.29
C CYS A 51 -0.29 0.02 13.41
N ARG A 52 0.66 0.82 13.85
CA ARG A 52 0.52 2.27 14.04
C ARG A 52 1.71 2.99 13.43
N PHE A 53 1.43 4.14 12.86
CA PHE A 53 2.42 5.01 12.25
C PHE A 53 2.26 6.45 12.76
N PRO A 54 3.33 7.23 12.87
CA PRO A 54 3.26 8.67 13.09
C PRO A 54 2.48 9.43 12.01
N SER A 55 2.48 8.92 10.77
CA SER A 55 1.62 9.39 9.69
C SER A 55 1.34 8.27 8.69
N VAL A 56 0.19 8.35 8.01
CA VAL A 56 -0.17 7.53 6.85
C VAL A 56 -0.39 8.46 5.68
N THR A 57 0.31 8.24 4.56
CA THR A 57 0.29 9.14 3.41
C THR A 57 -0.60 8.65 2.28
N ASP A 58 -0.65 7.34 2.08
CA ASP A 58 -1.43 6.72 1.00
C ASP A 58 -2.24 5.53 1.53
N LEU A 59 -3.44 5.38 1.01
CA LEU A 59 -4.30 4.22 1.17
C LEU A 59 -4.76 3.77 -0.21
N VAL A 60 -4.47 2.52 -0.56
CA VAL A 60 -4.83 1.91 -1.84
C VAL A 60 -5.61 0.64 -1.57
N LEU A 61 -6.69 0.43 -2.31
CA LEU A 61 -7.50 -0.78 -2.22
C LEU A 61 -7.20 -1.74 -3.38
N SER A 62 -7.38 -3.02 -3.14
CA SER A 62 -7.45 -4.03 -4.19
C SER A 62 -8.68 -3.79 -5.09
N PRO A 63 -8.68 -4.31 -6.33
CA PRO A 63 -9.81 -4.13 -7.25
C PRO A 63 -11.15 -4.61 -6.70
N ASP A 64 -11.16 -5.67 -5.89
CA ASP A 64 -12.35 -6.20 -5.22
C ASP A 64 -12.69 -5.50 -3.89
N GLY A 65 -11.81 -4.59 -3.41
CA GLY A 65 -11.97 -3.83 -2.17
C GLY A 65 -11.79 -4.61 -0.88
N LYS A 66 -11.41 -5.87 -0.93
CA LYS A 66 -11.27 -6.71 0.27
C LYS A 66 -9.92 -6.51 0.96
N HIS A 67 -8.92 -6.08 0.22
CA HIS A 67 -7.57 -5.84 0.68
C HIS A 67 -7.20 -4.37 0.59
N ALA A 68 -6.34 -3.92 1.48
CA ALA A 68 -5.83 -2.57 1.48
C ALA A 68 -4.33 -2.52 1.76
N ALA A 69 -3.66 -1.58 1.13
CA ALA A 69 -2.28 -1.24 1.40
C ALA A 69 -2.15 0.21 1.85
N ALA A 70 -1.24 0.48 2.75
CA ALA A 70 -0.95 1.83 3.23
C ALA A 70 0.55 2.09 3.28
N LEU A 71 0.92 3.34 3.01
CA LEU A 71 2.24 3.89 3.26
C LEU A 71 2.24 4.59 4.61
N GLY A 72 2.99 4.05 5.56
CA GLY A 72 3.23 4.65 6.86
C GLY A 72 4.62 5.27 6.94
N SER A 73 4.74 6.44 7.58
CA SER A 73 6.04 7.02 7.92
C SER A 73 6.38 6.70 9.36
N GLN A 74 7.60 6.24 9.65
CA GLN A 74 8.09 6.06 11.01
C GLN A 74 8.69 7.34 11.62
N ASN A 75 9.29 8.13 10.76
CA ASN A 75 9.76 9.48 11.00
C ASN A 75 9.81 10.18 9.64
N ASN A 76 10.11 11.46 9.58
CA ASN A 76 10.06 12.23 8.34
C ASN A 76 11.01 11.73 7.21
N SER A 77 11.75 10.67 7.41
CA SER A 77 12.76 10.17 6.46
C SER A 77 12.68 8.68 6.13
N ARG A 78 11.78 7.93 6.79
CA ARG A 78 11.65 6.47 6.55
C ARG A 78 10.20 6.09 6.39
N PHE A 79 9.93 5.30 5.34
CA PHE A 79 8.61 4.80 4.99
C PHE A 79 8.53 3.29 5.17
N GLN A 80 7.36 2.81 5.56
CA GLN A 80 7.02 1.39 5.59
C GLN A 80 5.72 1.16 4.82
N ILE A 81 5.62 -0.02 4.23
CA ILE A 81 4.40 -0.49 3.57
C ILE A 81 3.72 -1.47 4.51
N ALA A 82 2.41 -1.32 4.66
CA ALA A 82 1.56 -2.29 5.33
C ALA A 82 0.47 -2.77 4.38
N VAL A 83 0.25 -4.07 4.32
CA VAL A 83 -0.85 -4.70 3.57
C VAL A 83 -1.70 -5.49 4.56
N ASP A 84 -2.98 -5.21 4.63
CA ASP A 84 -3.95 -5.82 5.56
C ASP A 84 -3.47 -5.80 7.03
N GLY A 85 -2.77 -4.73 7.41
CA GLY A 85 -2.22 -4.55 8.75
C GLY A 85 -0.91 -5.29 9.02
N LYS A 86 -0.40 -6.06 8.07
CA LYS A 86 0.93 -6.66 8.15
C LYS A 86 1.96 -5.70 7.53
N VAL A 87 2.86 -5.20 8.36
CA VAL A 87 3.95 -4.33 7.93
C VAL A 87 5.04 -5.16 7.26
N TRP A 88 5.56 -4.69 6.12
CA TRP A 88 6.73 -5.30 5.50
C TRP A 88 7.97 -5.07 6.38
N ASP A 89 8.89 -6.03 6.39
CA ASP A 89 10.04 -6.01 7.30
C ASP A 89 11.02 -4.88 7.01
N ASP A 90 11.11 -4.44 5.75
CA ASP A 90 12.01 -3.37 5.32
C ASP A 90 11.40 -1.97 5.51
N ALA A 91 12.26 -1.01 5.82
CA ALA A 91 11.96 0.41 5.81
C ALA A 91 12.76 1.11 4.69
N PHE A 92 12.12 2.07 4.02
CA PHE A 92 12.60 2.69 2.78
C PHE A 92 12.83 4.20 2.94
N ASP A 93 13.76 4.77 2.19
CA ASP A 93 13.92 6.22 2.09
C ASP A 93 12.73 6.86 1.37
N MET A 94 12.14 6.11 0.43
CA MET A 94 10.93 6.49 -0.29
C MET A 94 10.19 5.23 -0.75
N ALA A 95 8.88 5.28 -0.70
CA ALA A 95 8.00 4.26 -1.25
C ALA A 95 6.88 4.93 -2.05
N TRP A 96 6.39 4.26 -3.06
CA TRP A 96 5.26 4.69 -3.88
C TRP A 96 4.04 3.83 -3.61
N PRO A 97 2.84 4.29 -3.98
CA PRO A 97 1.63 3.54 -3.77
C PRO A 97 1.73 2.11 -4.32
N VAL A 98 1.21 1.18 -3.55
CA VAL A 98 1.17 -0.24 -3.90
C VAL A 98 0.27 -0.46 -5.11
N VAL A 99 0.65 -1.40 -5.96
CA VAL A 99 -0.19 -1.92 -7.04
C VAL A 99 -0.64 -3.32 -6.66
N PHE A 100 -1.94 -3.55 -6.63
CA PHE A 100 -2.49 -4.89 -6.41
C PHE A 100 -2.64 -5.67 -7.72
N SER A 101 -2.53 -6.99 -7.64
CA SER A 101 -2.94 -7.90 -8.71
C SER A 101 -4.45 -7.78 -8.98
N PRO A 102 -4.94 -8.22 -10.16
CA PRO A 102 -6.37 -8.21 -10.45
C PRO A 102 -7.23 -8.98 -9.45
N ALA A 103 -6.72 -10.06 -8.88
CA ALA A 103 -7.38 -10.84 -7.84
C ALA A 103 -7.27 -10.23 -6.44
N GLY A 104 -6.38 -9.23 -6.25
CA GLY A 104 -6.12 -8.60 -4.95
C GLY A 104 -5.17 -9.38 -4.02
N ASP A 105 -4.76 -10.56 -4.40
CA ASP A 105 -3.98 -11.50 -3.58
C ASP A 105 -2.47 -11.25 -3.58
N ARG A 106 -1.98 -10.35 -4.45
CA ARG A 106 -0.59 -9.93 -4.55
C ARG A 106 -0.48 -8.41 -4.48
N ALA A 107 0.62 -7.94 -3.91
CA ALA A 107 0.91 -6.52 -3.73
C ALA A 107 2.34 -6.20 -4.18
N ALA A 108 2.50 -5.34 -5.18
CA ALA A 108 3.81 -4.89 -5.67
C ALA A 108 4.05 -3.42 -5.36
N ALA A 109 5.27 -3.06 -5.01
CA ALA A 109 5.64 -1.68 -4.74
C ALA A 109 7.03 -1.33 -5.26
N LYS A 110 7.12 -0.15 -5.85
CA LYS A 110 8.38 0.52 -6.13
C LYS A 110 8.86 1.22 -4.87
N VAL A 111 10.12 1.03 -4.53
CA VAL A 111 10.73 1.64 -3.35
C VAL A 111 12.12 2.19 -3.66
N ARG A 112 12.65 3.04 -2.77
CA ARG A 112 14.05 3.46 -2.79
C ARG A 112 14.66 3.22 -1.41
N ARG A 113 15.83 2.59 -1.38
CA ARG A 113 16.62 2.35 -0.19
C ARG A 113 18.09 2.65 -0.46
N ASP A 114 18.71 3.44 0.41
CA ASP A 114 20.11 3.87 0.30
C ASP A 114 20.44 4.50 -1.06
N GLY A 115 19.50 5.33 -1.57
CA GLY A 115 19.62 6.03 -2.84
C GLY A 115 19.38 5.18 -4.09
N LYS A 116 19.19 3.87 -3.97
CA LYS A 116 18.91 2.96 -5.09
C LYS A 116 17.45 2.51 -5.09
N PHE A 117 16.94 2.30 -6.30
CA PHE A 117 15.58 1.79 -6.48
C PHE A 117 15.52 0.27 -6.40
N ALA A 118 14.36 -0.22 -5.97
CA ALA A 118 14.03 -1.64 -5.92
C ALA A 118 12.54 -1.85 -6.19
N LEU A 119 12.19 -3.07 -6.56
CA LEU A 119 10.82 -3.54 -6.69
C LEU A 119 10.59 -4.69 -5.72
N TYR A 120 9.52 -4.59 -4.96
CA TYR A 120 9.09 -5.57 -3.97
C TYR A 120 7.75 -6.17 -4.37
N VAL A 121 7.56 -7.45 -4.05
CA VAL A 121 6.28 -8.15 -4.14
C VAL A 121 6.05 -8.88 -2.82
N ASP A 122 4.90 -8.64 -2.19
CA ASP A 122 4.49 -9.26 -0.93
C ASP A 122 5.55 -9.14 0.18
N GLY A 123 6.25 -7.99 0.21
CA GLY A 123 7.32 -7.71 1.17
C GLY A 123 8.69 -8.29 0.83
N ASN A 124 8.84 -8.97 -0.30
CA ASN A 124 10.12 -9.54 -0.73
C ASN A 124 10.69 -8.79 -1.93
N ALA A 125 11.99 -8.54 -1.93
CA ALA A 125 12.67 -7.91 -3.05
C ALA A 125 12.68 -8.84 -4.28
N VAL A 126 12.20 -8.32 -5.41
CA VAL A 126 12.27 -8.99 -6.71
C VAL A 126 13.52 -8.58 -7.48
N ILE A 127 13.86 -7.30 -7.40
CA ILE A 127 15.06 -6.73 -8.00
C ILE A 127 15.48 -5.50 -7.18
N GLU A 128 16.78 -5.31 -7.01
CA GLU A 128 17.37 -4.24 -6.22
C GLU A 128 18.56 -3.57 -6.94
N ASN A 129 19.09 -2.53 -6.31
CA ASN A 129 20.29 -1.80 -6.77
C ASN A 129 20.14 -1.19 -8.17
N LEU A 130 18.97 -0.64 -8.46
CA LEU A 130 18.66 0.04 -9.71
C LEU A 130 18.88 1.55 -9.61
N ASP A 131 19.20 2.20 -10.72
CA ASP A 131 19.23 3.66 -10.83
C ASP A 131 17.84 4.24 -11.07
N GLY A 132 16.90 3.43 -11.56
CA GLY A 132 15.50 3.76 -11.74
C GLY A 132 14.64 2.52 -11.91
N VAL A 133 13.38 2.60 -11.50
CA VAL A 133 12.36 1.60 -11.80
C VAL A 133 11.02 2.30 -12.01
N TRP A 134 10.26 1.84 -12.99
CA TRP A 134 8.91 2.33 -13.28
C TRP A 134 7.88 1.46 -12.56
N ASN A 135 6.68 2.02 -12.43
CA ASN A 135 5.60 1.31 -11.73
C ASN A 135 5.34 -0.05 -12.39
N PRO A 136 5.23 -1.12 -11.59
CA PRO A 136 4.92 -2.44 -12.11
C PRO A 136 3.46 -2.53 -12.59
N THR A 137 3.21 -3.50 -13.45
CA THR A 137 1.86 -3.85 -13.92
C THR A 137 1.71 -5.36 -13.88
N PHE A 138 0.66 -5.85 -13.25
CA PHE A 138 0.32 -7.27 -13.28
C PHE A 138 -0.35 -7.65 -14.60
N SER A 139 -0.12 -8.87 -15.06
CA SER A 139 -0.93 -9.47 -16.12
C SER A 139 -2.40 -9.61 -15.69
N PRO A 140 -3.35 -9.72 -16.63
CA PRO A 140 -4.76 -9.86 -16.30
C PRO A 140 -5.10 -11.07 -15.42
N ASP A 141 -4.30 -12.13 -15.48
CA ASP A 141 -4.44 -13.34 -14.64
C ASP A 141 -3.64 -13.26 -13.33
N GLY A 142 -2.91 -12.15 -13.08
CA GLY A 142 -2.11 -11.94 -11.88
C GLY A 142 -0.83 -12.76 -11.76
N THR A 143 -0.52 -13.61 -12.75
CA THR A 143 0.61 -14.56 -12.67
C THR A 143 1.95 -13.99 -13.09
N VAL A 144 1.94 -12.83 -13.75
CA VAL A 144 3.13 -12.18 -14.29
C VAL A 144 3.16 -10.72 -13.88
N LEU A 145 4.35 -10.25 -13.49
CA LEU A 145 4.63 -8.85 -13.23
C LEU A 145 5.53 -8.28 -14.34
N LEU A 146 5.10 -7.19 -14.96
CA LEU A 146 5.87 -6.42 -15.94
C LEU A 146 6.34 -5.13 -15.29
N PHE A 147 7.58 -4.76 -15.56
CA PHE A 147 8.13 -3.45 -15.21
C PHE A 147 9.34 -3.11 -16.07
N CYS A 148 9.74 -1.84 -16.00
CA CYS A 148 10.96 -1.35 -16.64
C CYS A 148 11.95 -0.90 -15.57
N SER A 149 13.24 -1.03 -15.83
CA SER A 149 14.31 -0.54 -14.97
C SER A 149 15.42 0.16 -15.76
N LEU A 150 16.18 0.98 -15.04
CA LEU A 150 17.43 1.57 -15.49
C LEU A 150 18.54 1.12 -14.53
N LYS A 151 19.63 0.60 -15.09
CA LYS A 151 20.83 0.26 -14.34
C LYS A 151 22.07 0.51 -15.19
N ASP A 152 23.03 1.26 -14.65
CA ASP A 152 24.30 1.58 -15.33
C ASP A 152 24.09 2.15 -16.76
N GLY A 153 23.06 3.01 -16.93
CA GLY A 153 22.69 3.59 -18.21
C GLY A 153 21.91 2.65 -19.15
N VAL A 154 21.69 1.40 -18.77
CA VAL A 154 20.95 0.41 -19.58
C VAL A 154 19.49 0.37 -19.14
N PHE A 155 18.60 0.64 -20.10
CA PHE A 155 17.16 0.48 -19.92
C PHE A 155 16.75 -0.96 -20.24
N SER A 156 16.02 -1.59 -19.33
CA SER A 156 15.58 -2.98 -19.45
C SER A 156 14.09 -3.12 -19.16
N ARG A 157 13.43 -4.01 -19.88
CA ARG A 157 12.07 -4.45 -19.59
C ARG A 157 12.09 -5.85 -19.00
N HIS A 158 11.38 -6.04 -17.91
CA HIS A 158 11.35 -7.28 -17.16
C HIS A 158 9.96 -7.91 -17.17
N THR A 159 9.97 -9.22 -17.20
CA THR A 159 8.79 -10.06 -17.00
C THR A 159 9.14 -11.08 -15.93
N VAL A 160 8.46 -11.04 -14.80
CA VAL A 160 8.70 -11.94 -13.67
C VAL A 160 7.44 -12.78 -13.43
N ARG A 161 7.59 -14.09 -13.41
CA ARG A 161 6.53 -15.01 -13.05
C ARG A 161 6.46 -15.11 -11.51
N LEU A 162 5.26 -15.02 -10.94
CA LEU A 162 4.97 -14.94 -9.50
C LEU A 162 4.43 -16.28 -8.96
#